data_af927af440041565a6e8d7e73e7e0b74
#
_entry.id   af927af440041565a6e8d7e73e7e0b74
#
_cell.length_a   1.000
_cell.length_b   1.000
_cell.length_c   1.000
_cell.angle_alpha   90.00
_cell.angle_beta   90.00
_cell.angle_gamma   90.00
#
_symmetry.space_group_name_H-M   'P 1'
#
loop_
_entity.id
_entity.type
_entity.pdbx_description
1 polymer ?
#
loop_
_entity_poly.entity_id
_entity_poly.type
_entity_poly.pdbx_seq_one_letter_code
_entity_poly.pdbx_strand_id
1 'polypeptide(L)'
;MIRKNISLDDAHLLKLQPFLDRHGGNLSAAVREAIELADLALEMHGTPEKAANSLNGSEIDFGGMETLVESGEGIMVSQQVLNWLVKNTSGRLLDEDVVHELINPYRIRTMSELEGYLNARSRKMGWNLEVSAACGKELDPEFSTMSFLGGDRDLRELVVETVCLFLARWMSLDVEVVHRKSNSTTLYLKPFARHEQGEIPPGVLKYFGSMDSMYREIERKGDFWKTLVELYKFFNYQRINIDRDLFESFAAGEYPDIMKYFEVKAGRQLHEIPLSELIPLFKHLFMTSQLVDDVEINTEKGKEYIKVYHNYSSEKVNAKMVRLFSDVFRAGWHSFSVTSLKGLTILEFNDPEVEKESSGLPYPSDEGVEL
;
A
#
# COMPACT_ATOMS: atom_id res chain seq x y z
N MET A 1 55.67 15.56 -30.11
CA MET A 1 54.60 14.57 -30.39
C MET A 1 55.27 13.26 -30.78
N ILE A 2 55.12 12.21 -29.99
CA ILE A 2 55.69 10.88 -30.28
C ILE A 2 54.66 10.11 -31.09
N ARG A 3 54.99 9.64 -32.28
CA ARG A 3 54.12 8.77 -33.07
C ARG A 3 54.48 7.31 -32.77
N LYS A 4 53.48 6.51 -32.33
CA LYS A 4 53.57 5.06 -32.13
C LYS A 4 52.42 4.40 -32.90
N ASN A 5 52.72 3.25 -33.50
CA ASN A 5 51.71 2.43 -34.17
C ASN A 5 51.09 1.45 -33.16
N ILE A 6 49.78 1.35 -33.17
CA ILE A 6 49.02 0.38 -32.37
C ILE A 6 48.29 -0.52 -33.35
N SER A 7 48.39 -1.84 -33.17
CA SER A 7 47.58 -2.80 -33.91
C SER A 7 46.26 -3.07 -33.18
N LEU A 8 45.17 -2.86 -33.87
CA LEU A 8 43.82 -3.14 -33.36
C LEU A 8 43.21 -4.22 -34.28
N ASP A 9 42.58 -5.20 -33.70
CA ASP A 9 41.74 -6.17 -34.41
C ASP A 9 40.29 -5.67 -34.54
N ASP A 10 39.48 -6.42 -35.30
CA ASP A 10 38.08 -6.04 -35.55
C ASP A 10 37.25 -5.97 -34.26
N ALA A 11 37.57 -6.78 -33.25
CA ALA A 11 36.88 -6.76 -31.96
C ALA A 11 37.18 -5.47 -31.18
N HIS A 12 38.43 -4.95 -31.28
CA HIS A 12 38.78 -3.66 -30.69
C HIS A 12 38.11 -2.48 -31.42
N LEU A 13 38.03 -2.57 -32.77
CA LEU A 13 37.35 -1.56 -33.56
C LEU A 13 35.85 -1.51 -33.25
N LEU A 14 35.20 -2.63 -33.04
CA LEU A 14 33.79 -2.72 -32.66
C LEU A 14 33.53 -2.08 -31.29
N LYS A 15 34.45 -2.25 -30.33
CA LYS A 15 34.38 -1.60 -29.01
C LYS A 15 34.61 -0.09 -29.08
N LEU A 16 35.38 0.37 -30.04
CA LEU A 16 35.63 1.79 -30.30
C LEU A 16 34.53 2.45 -31.13
N GLN A 17 33.55 1.72 -31.66
CA GLN A 17 32.50 2.26 -32.53
C GLN A 17 31.79 3.48 -31.96
N PRO A 18 31.35 3.52 -30.65
CA PRO A 18 30.70 4.70 -30.09
C PRO A 18 31.57 5.97 -30.15
N PHE A 19 32.89 5.83 -29.99
CA PHE A 19 33.85 6.93 -30.09
C PHE A 19 34.11 7.33 -31.55
N LEU A 20 34.18 6.37 -32.45
CA LEU A 20 34.31 6.60 -33.87
C LEU A 20 33.14 7.39 -34.44
N ASP A 21 31.91 7.04 -34.04
CA ASP A 21 30.69 7.72 -34.45
C ASP A 21 30.70 9.17 -33.98
N ARG A 22 31.15 9.43 -32.73
CA ARG A 22 31.28 10.79 -32.18
C ARG A 22 32.34 11.64 -32.91
N HIS A 23 33.39 11.04 -33.39
CA HIS A 23 34.49 11.73 -34.09
C HIS A 23 34.45 11.58 -35.62
N GLY A 24 33.27 11.25 -36.19
CA GLY A 24 33.12 11.15 -37.66
C GLY A 24 34.06 10.13 -38.32
N GLY A 25 34.38 9.03 -37.63
CA GLY A 25 35.27 7.97 -38.13
C GLY A 25 36.76 8.21 -37.90
N ASN A 26 37.15 9.26 -37.18
CA ASN A 26 38.56 9.57 -36.89
C ASN A 26 39.10 8.65 -35.78
N LEU A 27 39.79 7.59 -36.18
CA LEU A 27 40.35 6.58 -35.25
C LEU A 27 41.33 7.17 -34.23
N SER A 28 42.17 8.13 -34.64
CA SER A 28 43.13 8.75 -33.71
C SER A 28 42.49 9.64 -32.66
N ALA A 29 41.33 10.23 -32.96
CA ALA A 29 40.56 10.99 -32.01
C ALA A 29 39.78 10.05 -31.07
N ALA A 30 39.14 9.04 -31.60
CA ALA A 30 38.43 8.00 -30.85
C ALA A 30 39.33 7.29 -29.82
N VAL A 31 40.53 6.88 -30.23
CA VAL A 31 41.50 6.25 -29.31
C VAL A 31 41.95 7.20 -28.20
N ARG A 32 42.18 8.49 -28.51
CA ARG A 32 42.54 9.47 -27.48
C ARG A 32 41.43 9.66 -26.45
N GLU A 33 40.20 9.80 -26.89
CA GLU A 33 39.05 9.92 -25.96
C GLU A 33 38.89 8.66 -25.09
N ALA A 34 39.09 7.48 -25.66
CA ALA A 34 39.07 6.21 -24.91
C ALA A 34 40.20 6.13 -23.87
N ILE A 35 41.40 6.68 -24.19
CA ILE A 35 42.52 6.73 -23.24
C ILE A 35 42.23 7.71 -22.12
N GLU A 36 41.67 8.89 -22.40
CA GLU A 36 41.26 9.90 -21.41
C GLU A 36 40.20 9.33 -20.47
N LEU A 37 39.23 8.59 -20.99
CA LEU A 37 38.22 7.89 -20.17
C LEU A 37 38.86 6.79 -19.29
N ALA A 38 39.85 6.04 -19.84
CA ALA A 38 40.57 5.03 -19.06
C ALA A 38 41.44 5.66 -17.97
N ASP A 39 42.07 6.81 -18.24
CA ASP A 39 42.85 7.58 -17.28
C ASP A 39 41.98 8.08 -16.12
N LEU A 40 40.83 8.66 -16.44
CA LEU A 40 39.84 9.08 -15.44
C LEU A 40 39.36 7.92 -14.56
N ALA A 41 39.11 6.75 -15.17
CA ALA A 41 38.74 5.54 -14.44
C ALA A 41 39.86 5.05 -13.52
N LEU A 42 41.12 5.15 -13.94
CA LEU A 42 42.27 4.83 -13.12
C LEU A 42 42.50 5.82 -11.97
N GLU A 43 42.27 7.10 -12.17
CA GLU A 43 42.31 8.12 -11.12
C GLU A 43 41.23 7.82 -10.04
N MET A 44 40.05 7.42 -10.46
CA MET A 44 38.94 7.09 -9.56
C MET A 44 39.14 5.77 -8.78
N HIS A 45 39.75 4.77 -9.40
CA HIS A 45 39.80 3.39 -8.83
C HIS A 45 41.21 2.92 -8.47
N GLY A 46 42.24 3.67 -8.83
CA GLY A 46 43.64 3.46 -8.46
C GLY A 46 44.36 2.35 -9.24
N THR A 47 43.70 1.29 -9.72
CA THR A 47 44.31 0.23 -10.53
C THR A 47 43.42 -0.20 -11.71
N PRO A 48 44.03 -0.69 -12.82
CA PRO A 48 43.25 -1.17 -13.98
C PRO A 48 42.24 -2.24 -13.64
N GLU A 49 42.61 -3.17 -12.75
CA GLU A 49 41.76 -4.28 -12.34
C GLU A 49 40.55 -3.78 -11.56
N LYS A 50 40.74 -2.85 -10.64
CA LYS A 50 39.64 -2.23 -9.87
C LYS A 50 38.72 -1.41 -10.78
N ALA A 51 39.30 -0.63 -11.71
CA ALA A 51 38.53 0.12 -12.68
C ALA A 51 37.70 -0.82 -13.58
N ALA A 52 38.31 -1.88 -14.09
CA ALA A 52 37.64 -2.88 -14.93
C ALA A 52 36.51 -3.61 -14.17
N ASN A 53 36.73 -4.00 -12.91
CA ASN A 53 35.75 -4.66 -12.07
C ASN A 53 34.58 -3.74 -11.77
N SER A 54 34.85 -2.48 -11.47
CA SER A 54 33.81 -1.43 -11.24
C SER A 54 32.98 -1.18 -12.49
N LEU A 55 33.61 -1.08 -13.66
CA LEU A 55 32.92 -0.86 -14.95
C LEU A 55 32.16 -2.09 -15.43
N ASN A 56 32.64 -3.31 -15.15
CA ASN A 56 31.96 -4.56 -15.51
C ASN A 56 30.82 -4.93 -14.55
N GLY A 57 30.59 -4.18 -13.47
CA GLY A 57 29.53 -4.47 -12.49
C GLY A 57 29.74 -5.75 -11.67
N SER A 58 30.89 -6.44 -11.81
CA SER A 58 31.16 -7.70 -11.13
C SER A 58 31.66 -7.53 -9.68
N GLU A 59 32.15 -6.35 -9.31
CA GLU A 59 32.26 -5.85 -7.94
C GLU A 59 32.08 -4.34 -8.02
N ILE A 60 30.90 -3.87 -7.65
CA ILE A 60 30.81 -2.53 -7.12
C ILE A 60 31.56 -2.63 -5.79
N ASP A 61 32.86 -2.40 -5.81
CA ASP A 61 33.65 -2.14 -4.62
C ASP A 61 33.19 -0.76 -4.14
N PHE A 62 32.11 -0.82 -3.45
CA PHE A 62 31.66 0.27 -2.68
C PHE A 62 32.65 0.36 -1.51
N GLY A 63 33.72 1.06 -1.63
CA GLY A 63 34.63 1.39 -0.53
C GLY A 63 33.80 1.51 0.75
N GLY A 64 34.29 1.08 1.85
CA GLY A 64 33.50 0.84 3.06
C GLY A 64 32.58 1.99 3.44
N MET A 65 31.76 1.83 4.43
CA MET A 65 30.76 2.81 4.90
C MET A 65 31.35 4.23 5.02
N GLU A 66 32.62 4.33 5.35
CA GLU A 66 33.39 5.57 5.41
C GLU A 66 33.40 6.32 4.08
N THR A 67 33.63 5.63 2.97
CA THR A 67 33.66 6.26 1.63
C THR A 67 32.30 6.80 1.23
N LEU A 68 31.18 6.18 1.64
CA LEU A 68 29.85 6.71 1.37
C LEU A 68 29.53 7.96 2.18
N VAL A 69 30.02 8.00 3.42
CA VAL A 69 29.86 9.18 4.28
C VAL A 69 30.76 10.31 3.78
N GLU A 70 32.01 10.02 3.38
CA GLU A 70 32.95 11.00 2.85
C GLU A 70 32.51 11.58 1.50
N SER A 71 31.91 10.75 0.61
CA SER A 71 31.36 11.21 -0.66
C SER A 71 30.04 11.98 -0.51
N GLY A 72 29.43 11.98 0.67
CA GLY A 72 28.10 12.56 0.90
C GLY A 72 26.93 11.74 0.36
N GLU A 73 27.20 10.53 -0.16
CA GLU A 73 26.16 9.60 -0.66
C GLU A 73 25.45 8.85 0.48
N GLY A 74 25.98 8.93 1.69
CA GLY A 74 25.43 8.28 2.85
C GLY A 74 25.55 9.10 4.11
N ILE A 75 24.64 8.90 5.04
CA ILE A 75 24.71 9.44 6.40
C ILE A 75 24.61 8.29 7.41
N MET A 76 25.29 8.42 8.54
CA MET A 76 25.12 7.49 9.64
C MET A 76 23.99 7.94 10.54
N VAL A 77 23.01 7.09 10.73
CA VAL A 77 21.93 7.29 11.72
C VAL A 77 21.94 6.13 12.71
N SER A 78 21.56 6.41 13.95
CA SER A 78 21.40 5.32 14.93
C SER A 78 20.22 4.43 14.53
N GLN A 79 20.28 3.14 14.88
CA GLN A 79 19.18 2.19 14.64
C GLN A 79 17.84 2.70 15.19
N GLN A 80 17.85 3.37 16.33
CA GLN A 80 16.66 3.93 16.95
C GLN A 80 16.03 5.03 16.10
N VAL A 81 16.84 5.90 15.47
CA VAL A 81 16.37 6.96 14.57
C VAL A 81 15.82 6.35 13.29
N LEU A 82 16.50 5.35 12.71
CA LEU A 82 16.01 4.63 11.53
C LEU A 82 14.65 3.98 11.81
N ASN A 83 14.53 3.22 12.90
CA ASN A 83 13.28 2.57 13.28
C ASN A 83 12.16 3.59 13.52
N TRP A 84 12.48 4.72 14.13
CA TRP A 84 11.51 5.81 14.30
C TRP A 84 11.04 6.38 12.95
N LEU A 85 11.96 6.64 12.02
CA LEU A 85 11.63 7.13 10.67
C LEU A 85 10.72 6.14 9.94
N VAL A 86 11.13 4.87 9.83
CA VAL A 86 10.37 3.82 9.14
C VAL A 86 8.98 3.65 9.75
N LYS A 87 8.87 3.64 11.07
CA LYS A 87 7.58 3.53 11.74
C LYS A 87 6.66 4.73 11.47
N ASN A 88 7.19 5.94 11.37
CA ASN A 88 6.39 7.14 11.12
C ASN A 88 6.05 7.36 9.64
N THR A 89 6.72 6.67 8.74
CA THR A 89 6.40 6.67 7.29
C THR A 89 5.59 5.45 6.86
N SER A 90 5.35 4.51 7.76
CA SER A 90 4.60 3.28 7.47
C SER A 90 3.22 3.57 6.90
N GLY A 91 2.88 2.92 5.79
CA GLY A 91 1.61 3.10 5.08
C GLY A 91 1.60 4.26 4.08
N ARG A 92 2.68 5.04 4.00
CA ARG A 92 2.94 6.02 2.95
C ARG A 92 4.00 5.44 2.01
N LEU A 93 3.71 5.43 0.73
CA LEU A 93 4.65 4.90 -0.26
C LEU A 93 5.80 5.88 -0.52
N LEU A 94 6.98 5.32 -0.76
CA LEU A 94 8.13 6.10 -1.20
C LEU A 94 7.87 6.75 -2.56
N ASP A 95 8.31 7.99 -2.71
CA ASP A 95 8.24 8.70 -3.97
C ASP A 95 9.12 8.04 -5.03
N GLU A 96 8.75 8.20 -6.30
CA GLU A 96 9.42 7.55 -7.43
C GLU A 96 10.90 7.90 -7.49
N ASP A 97 11.22 9.16 -7.28
CA ASP A 97 12.60 9.66 -7.33
C ASP A 97 13.47 8.96 -6.28
N VAL A 98 12.92 8.74 -5.07
CA VAL A 98 13.64 8.03 -3.99
C VAL A 98 13.88 6.56 -4.37
N VAL A 99 12.88 5.88 -4.93
CA VAL A 99 13.05 4.49 -5.39
C VAL A 99 14.09 4.42 -6.50
N HIS A 100 14.10 5.40 -7.42
CA HIS A 100 15.05 5.48 -8.51
C HIS A 100 16.50 5.72 -8.06
N GLU A 101 16.70 6.55 -7.02
CA GLU A 101 18.00 6.74 -6.38
C GLU A 101 18.50 5.47 -5.68
N LEU A 102 17.58 4.75 -5.02
CA LEU A 102 17.93 3.54 -4.29
C LEU A 102 18.24 2.37 -5.23
N ILE A 103 17.50 2.19 -6.31
CA ILE A 103 17.63 1.10 -7.27
C ILE A 103 17.58 1.68 -8.68
N ASN A 104 18.73 1.73 -9.36
CA ASN A 104 18.83 2.29 -10.69
C ASN A 104 18.29 1.33 -11.77
N PRO A 105 17.15 1.63 -12.43
CA PRO A 105 16.51 0.74 -13.40
C PRO A 105 17.29 0.60 -14.72
N TYR A 106 18.21 1.49 -15.01
CA TYR A 106 19.06 1.37 -16.19
C TYR A 106 20.17 0.33 -16.01
N ARG A 107 20.51 -0.01 -14.77
CA ARG A 107 21.53 -1.00 -14.41
C ARG A 107 20.94 -2.35 -14.02
N ILE A 108 19.70 -2.36 -13.52
CA ILE A 108 19.05 -3.55 -12.98
C ILE A 108 17.82 -3.84 -13.84
N ARG A 109 17.88 -4.91 -14.64
CA ARG A 109 16.84 -5.30 -15.60
C ARG A 109 16.23 -6.66 -15.32
N THR A 110 16.91 -7.48 -14.52
CA THR A 110 16.48 -8.84 -14.19
C THR A 110 16.38 -9.05 -12.70
N MET A 111 15.60 -10.05 -12.28
CA MET A 111 15.47 -10.42 -10.87
C MET A 111 16.81 -10.87 -10.27
N SER A 112 17.64 -11.55 -11.04
CA SER A 112 18.98 -11.99 -10.60
C SER A 112 19.94 -10.82 -10.39
N GLU A 113 19.91 -9.81 -11.28
CA GLU A 113 20.68 -8.57 -11.09
C GLU A 113 20.21 -7.81 -9.85
N LEU A 114 18.88 -7.75 -9.61
CA LEU A 114 18.30 -7.13 -8.42
C LEU A 114 18.75 -7.86 -7.14
N GLU A 115 18.69 -9.19 -7.12
CA GLU A 115 19.17 -10.02 -6.02
C GLU A 115 20.66 -9.75 -5.73
N GLY A 116 21.51 -9.80 -6.76
CA GLY A 116 22.93 -9.52 -6.64
C GLY A 116 23.22 -8.13 -6.09
N TYR A 117 22.52 -7.11 -6.60
CA TYR A 117 22.63 -5.73 -6.16
C TYR A 117 22.23 -5.57 -4.69
N LEU A 118 21.07 -6.09 -4.29
CA LEU A 118 20.58 -5.97 -2.92
C LEU A 118 21.50 -6.68 -1.92
N ASN A 119 22.02 -7.85 -2.26
CA ASN A 119 22.97 -8.59 -1.42
C ASN A 119 24.32 -7.86 -1.29
N ALA A 120 24.82 -7.27 -2.39
CA ALA A 120 26.03 -6.45 -2.34
C ALA A 120 25.82 -5.21 -1.47
N ARG A 121 24.69 -4.52 -1.64
CA ARG A 121 24.33 -3.34 -0.84
C ARG A 121 24.14 -3.68 0.64
N SER A 122 23.45 -4.79 0.95
CA SER A 122 23.27 -5.29 2.31
C SER A 122 24.60 -5.53 3.03
N ARG A 123 25.54 -6.22 2.36
CA ARG A 123 26.89 -6.45 2.93
C ARG A 123 27.62 -5.15 3.19
N LYS A 124 27.59 -4.22 2.21
CA LYS A 124 28.24 -2.93 2.35
C LYS A 124 27.69 -2.09 3.50
N MET A 125 26.38 -2.05 3.63
CA MET A 125 25.68 -1.22 4.62
C MET A 125 25.56 -1.92 5.98
N GLY A 126 26.04 -3.16 6.14
CA GLY A 126 25.92 -3.93 7.36
C GLY A 126 24.48 -4.25 7.77
N TRP A 127 23.58 -4.37 6.78
CA TRP A 127 22.15 -4.63 7.05
C TRP A 127 21.88 -6.04 7.56
N ASN A 128 22.82 -6.97 7.37
CA ASN A 128 22.67 -8.40 7.69
C ASN A 128 21.40 -9.00 7.07
N LEU A 129 21.05 -8.53 5.89
CA LEU A 129 19.89 -8.95 5.11
C LEU A 129 20.37 -9.76 3.91
N GLU A 130 19.83 -10.96 3.74
CA GLU A 130 20.06 -11.82 2.58
C GLU A 130 18.79 -11.84 1.74
N VAL A 131 18.95 -11.65 0.43
CA VAL A 131 17.87 -11.62 -0.55
C VAL A 131 18.06 -12.77 -1.52
N SER A 132 17.00 -13.52 -1.80
CA SER A 132 16.97 -14.55 -2.81
C SER A 132 15.74 -14.41 -3.71
N ALA A 133 15.93 -14.53 -5.01
CA ALA A 133 14.89 -14.49 -6.01
C ALA A 133 14.74 -15.85 -6.69
N ALA A 134 13.55 -16.38 -6.78
CA ALA A 134 13.23 -17.57 -7.56
C ALA A 134 12.21 -17.16 -8.64
N CYS A 135 12.65 -17.22 -9.88
CA CYS A 135 11.77 -17.09 -11.05
C CYS A 135 11.40 -18.49 -11.52
N GLY A 136 10.13 -18.73 -11.81
CA GLY A 136 9.72 -19.85 -12.62
C GLY A 136 10.49 -19.82 -13.96
N LYS A 137 10.51 -20.91 -14.69
CA LYS A 137 11.20 -20.99 -16.00
C LYS A 137 10.92 -19.71 -16.79
N GLU A 138 11.89 -19.20 -17.52
CA GLU A 138 11.94 -17.90 -18.24
C GLU A 138 10.66 -17.48 -19.01
N LEU A 139 9.66 -18.34 -19.11
CA LEU A 139 8.41 -18.16 -19.85
C LEU A 139 7.14 -18.12 -18.96
N ASP A 140 7.26 -18.30 -17.65
CA ASP A 140 6.09 -18.32 -16.77
C ASP A 140 6.30 -17.38 -15.55
N PRO A 141 5.97 -16.08 -15.69
CA PRO A 141 6.08 -15.11 -14.60
C PRO A 141 5.09 -15.36 -13.46
N GLU A 142 4.12 -16.28 -13.60
CA GLU A 142 3.12 -16.55 -12.57
C GLU A 142 3.68 -17.11 -11.26
N PHE A 143 4.96 -17.54 -11.23
CA PHE A 143 5.59 -18.14 -10.04
C PHE A 143 6.88 -17.43 -9.60
N SER A 144 6.94 -16.12 -9.75
CA SER A 144 8.08 -15.37 -9.24
C SER A 144 7.94 -15.13 -7.74
N THR A 145 8.99 -15.48 -6.99
CA THR A 145 9.06 -15.21 -5.56
C THR A 145 10.33 -14.47 -5.20
N MET A 146 10.28 -13.65 -4.17
CA MET A 146 11.45 -12.99 -3.62
C MET A 146 11.44 -13.08 -2.10
N SER A 147 12.51 -13.56 -1.50
CA SER A 147 12.63 -13.76 -0.05
C SER A 147 13.73 -12.90 0.52
N PHE A 148 13.44 -12.30 1.67
CA PHE A 148 14.31 -11.42 2.44
C PHE A 148 14.53 -12.06 3.81
N LEU A 149 15.74 -12.47 4.13
CA LEU A 149 16.08 -13.19 5.34
C LEU A 149 17.04 -12.35 6.21
N GLY A 150 16.79 -12.29 7.50
CA GLY A 150 17.67 -11.58 8.45
C GLY A 150 17.36 -10.09 8.54
N GLY A 151 18.35 -9.34 8.98
CA GLY A 151 18.28 -7.89 9.19
C GLY A 151 17.31 -7.44 10.29
N ASP A 152 17.33 -6.14 10.59
CA ASP A 152 16.31 -5.52 11.43
C ASP A 152 14.94 -5.58 10.73
N ARG A 153 13.87 -5.71 11.52
CA ARG A 153 12.52 -5.86 10.96
C ARG A 153 12.07 -4.63 10.19
N ASP A 154 12.26 -3.45 10.75
CA ASP A 154 11.75 -2.20 10.16
C ASP A 154 12.57 -1.85 8.92
N LEU A 155 13.89 -2.05 8.95
CA LEU A 155 14.76 -1.92 7.79
C LEU A 155 14.35 -2.91 6.68
N ARG A 156 14.07 -4.17 7.04
CA ARG A 156 13.64 -5.18 6.07
C ARG A 156 12.32 -4.78 5.38
N GLU A 157 11.33 -4.27 6.14
CA GLU A 157 10.07 -3.80 5.57
C GLU A 157 10.30 -2.62 4.61
N LEU A 158 11.17 -1.66 4.95
CA LEU A 158 11.52 -0.55 4.06
C LEU A 158 12.17 -1.04 2.75
N VAL A 159 13.11 -1.99 2.84
CA VAL A 159 13.75 -2.58 1.65
C VAL A 159 12.73 -3.34 0.81
N VAL A 160 11.86 -4.11 1.45
CA VAL A 160 10.79 -4.86 0.77
C VAL A 160 9.84 -3.92 0.04
N GLU A 161 9.38 -2.84 0.67
CA GLU A 161 8.54 -1.82 0.04
C GLU A 161 9.23 -1.19 -1.18
N THR A 162 10.49 -0.76 -1.02
CA THR A 162 11.30 -0.19 -2.11
C THR A 162 11.38 -1.15 -3.29
N VAL A 163 11.64 -2.43 -3.03
CA VAL A 163 11.70 -3.48 -4.05
C VAL A 163 10.34 -3.69 -4.72
N CYS A 164 9.26 -3.74 -3.97
CA CYS A 164 7.91 -3.88 -4.53
C CYS A 164 7.55 -2.73 -5.47
N LEU A 165 7.87 -1.49 -5.08
CA LEU A 165 7.69 -0.31 -5.94
C LEU A 165 8.55 -0.38 -7.19
N PHE A 166 9.81 -0.79 -7.06
CA PHE A 166 10.71 -1.00 -8.19
C PHE A 166 10.17 -2.07 -9.15
N LEU A 167 9.82 -3.26 -8.66
CA LEU A 167 9.28 -4.35 -9.46
C LEU A 167 8.01 -3.93 -10.21
N ALA A 168 7.12 -3.23 -9.54
CA ALA A 168 5.89 -2.73 -10.13
C ALA A 168 6.13 -1.75 -11.27
N ARG A 169 7.10 -0.85 -11.11
CA ARG A 169 7.36 0.23 -12.06
C ARG A 169 8.20 -0.18 -13.25
N TRP A 170 9.20 -1.03 -13.04
CA TRP A 170 10.18 -1.35 -14.09
C TRP A 170 10.12 -2.78 -14.59
N MET A 171 9.58 -3.70 -13.80
CA MET A 171 9.50 -5.12 -14.18
C MET A 171 8.08 -5.59 -14.44
N SER A 172 7.07 -4.71 -14.33
CA SER A 172 5.64 -5.03 -14.52
C SER A 172 5.18 -6.21 -13.67
N LEU A 173 5.62 -6.23 -12.38
CA LEU A 173 5.24 -7.22 -11.40
C LEU A 173 4.53 -6.55 -10.23
N ASP A 174 3.39 -7.09 -9.81
CA ASP A 174 2.66 -6.71 -8.61
C ASP A 174 2.83 -7.76 -7.52
N VAL A 175 2.60 -7.35 -6.28
CA VAL A 175 2.62 -8.23 -5.12
C VAL A 175 1.26 -8.90 -4.96
N GLU A 176 1.21 -10.20 -5.04
CA GLU A 176 -0.01 -10.97 -4.79
C GLU A 176 -0.17 -11.27 -3.29
N VAL A 177 0.91 -11.76 -2.66
CA VAL A 177 0.93 -12.12 -1.24
C VAL A 177 2.24 -11.72 -0.60
N VAL A 178 2.18 -11.22 0.63
CA VAL A 178 3.33 -10.94 1.49
C VAL A 178 3.26 -11.83 2.72
N HIS A 179 4.19 -12.76 2.84
CA HIS A 179 4.34 -13.59 4.03
C HIS A 179 5.41 -13.02 4.96
N ARG A 180 4.99 -12.49 6.10
CA ARG A 180 5.88 -11.92 7.13
C ARG A 180 6.08 -12.91 8.26
N LYS A 181 7.34 -13.21 8.57
CA LYS A 181 7.77 -13.97 9.76
C LYS A 181 8.69 -13.10 10.61
N SER A 182 9.05 -13.54 11.79
CA SER A 182 9.93 -12.78 12.71
C SER A 182 11.26 -12.40 12.05
N ASN A 183 11.88 -13.29 11.30
CA ASN A 183 13.19 -13.11 10.68
C ASN A 183 13.19 -13.15 9.15
N SER A 184 12.04 -13.15 8.51
CA SER A 184 11.96 -13.15 7.04
C SER A 184 10.68 -12.55 6.52
N THR A 185 10.74 -12.02 5.28
CA THR A 185 9.59 -11.60 4.50
C THR A 185 9.70 -12.25 3.12
N THR A 186 8.64 -12.89 2.65
CA THR A 186 8.58 -13.52 1.33
C THR A 186 7.46 -12.88 0.51
N LEU A 187 7.79 -12.44 -0.69
CA LEU A 187 6.89 -11.90 -1.69
C LEU A 187 6.51 -12.98 -2.69
N TYR A 188 5.24 -13.09 -3.00
CA TYR A 188 4.71 -13.80 -4.16
C TYR A 188 4.28 -12.75 -5.16
N LEU A 189 4.80 -12.84 -6.38
CA LEU A 189 4.67 -11.83 -7.41
C LEU A 189 3.83 -12.37 -8.56
N LYS A 190 3.05 -11.48 -9.17
CA LYS A 190 2.27 -11.76 -10.37
C LYS A 190 2.50 -10.70 -11.44
N PRO A 191 2.31 -11.02 -12.72
CA PRO A 191 2.34 -10.03 -13.78
C PRO A 191 1.32 -8.92 -13.56
N PHE A 192 1.72 -7.68 -13.86
CA PHE A 192 0.88 -6.51 -13.78
C PHE A 192 0.95 -5.71 -15.08
N ALA A 193 -0.18 -5.66 -15.79
CA ALA A 193 -0.31 -4.83 -16.98
C ALA A 193 -0.68 -3.41 -16.54
N ARG A 194 0.21 -2.45 -16.78
CA ARG A 194 -0.09 -1.03 -16.55
C ARG A 194 -1.10 -0.53 -17.58
N HIS A 195 -2.17 0.09 -17.12
CA HIS A 195 -3.12 0.76 -17.98
C HIS A 195 -2.81 2.25 -18.13
N GLU A 196 -2.25 2.89 -17.08
CA GLU A 196 -1.90 4.30 -17.08
C GLU A 196 -0.49 4.55 -16.51
N GLN A 197 0.15 5.65 -16.95
CA GLN A 197 1.46 6.06 -16.47
C GLN A 197 1.34 6.60 -15.03
N GLY A 198 2.05 6.02 -14.09
CA GLY A 198 2.03 6.40 -12.68
C GLY A 198 1.04 5.62 -11.80
N GLU A 199 0.27 4.68 -12.37
CA GLU A 199 -0.60 3.82 -11.59
C GLU A 199 0.20 2.92 -10.64
N ILE A 200 -0.18 2.93 -9.37
CA ILE A 200 0.41 2.06 -8.35
C ILE A 200 -0.39 0.77 -8.29
N PRO A 201 0.27 -0.40 -8.38
CA PRO A 201 -0.43 -1.68 -8.38
C PRO A 201 -1.25 -1.91 -7.11
N PRO A 202 -2.42 -2.57 -7.22
CA PRO A 202 -3.30 -2.84 -6.08
C PRO A 202 -2.65 -3.62 -4.95
N GLY A 203 -1.75 -4.57 -5.27
CA GLY A 203 -1.01 -5.33 -4.27
C GLY A 203 -0.07 -4.46 -3.45
N VAL A 204 0.68 -3.56 -4.11
CA VAL A 204 1.55 -2.60 -3.42
C VAL A 204 0.74 -1.69 -2.51
N LEU A 205 -0.37 -1.12 -3.00
CA LEU A 205 -1.28 -0.30 -2.17
C LEU A 205 -1.80 -1.07 -0.97
N LYS A 206 -2.24 -2.30 -1.18
CA LYS A 206 -2.79 -3.15 -0.12
C LYS A 206 -1.81 -3.41 1.02
N TYR A 207 -0.55 -3.69 0.70
CA TYR A 207 0.43 -4.16 1.68
C TYR A 207 1.32 -3.06 2.25
N PHE A 208 1.52 -1.96 1.52
CA PHE A 208 2.45 -0.88 1.88
C PHE A 208 1.82 0.50 1.85
N GLY A 209 0.85 0.76 0.96
CA GLY A 209 0.27 2.08 0.72
C GLY A 209 -1.09 2.30 1.38
N SER A 210 -1.42 1.61 2.46
CA SER A 210 -2.75 1.68 3.09
C SER A 210 -3.17 3.09 3.52
N MET A 211 -2.22 3.96 3.81
CA MET A 211 -2.44 5.34 4.25
C MET A 211 -2.00 6.37 3.21
N ASP A 212 -1.46 5.96 2.07
CA ASP A 212 -0.85 6.88 1.08
C ASP A 212 -1.84 7.94 0.58
N SER A 213 -3.04 7.53 0.20
CA SER A 213 -4.09 8.46 -0.26
C SER A 213 -4.50 9.47 0.82
N MET A 214 -4.52 9.06 2.08
CA MET A 214 -4.82 9.94 3.21
C MET A 214 -3.69 10.95 3.45
N TYR A 215 -2.43 10.52 3.42
CA TYR A 215 -1.30 11.42 3.55
C TYR A 215 -1.28 12.46 2.43
N ARG A 216 -1.48 12.06 1.17
CA ARG A 216 -1.55 12.98 0.03
C ARG A 216 -2.70 13.98 0.15
N GLU A 217 -3.87 13.55 0.67
CA GLU A 217 -4.99 14.46 0.90
C GLU A 217 -4.70 15.44 2.04
N ILE A 218 -4.04 14.99 3.11
CA ILE A 218 -3.60 15.86 4.21
C ILE A 218 -2.60 16.90 3.71
N GLU A 219 -1.62 16.51 2.91
CA GLU A 219 -0.65 17.43 2.31
C GLU A 219 -1.32 18.46 1.40
N ARG A 220 -2.29 18.02 0.58
CA ARG A 220 -3.03 18.89 -0.32
C ARG A 220 -3.94 19.90 0.40
N LYS A 221 -4.51 19.53 1.54
CA LYS A 221 -5.47 20.34 2.30
C LYS A 221 -5.11 20.45 3.78
N GLY A 222 -3.84 20.71 4.10
CA GLY A 222 -3.31 20.70 5.46
C GLY A 222 -4.07 21.61 6.43
N ASP A 223 -4.37 22.84 6.03
CA ASP A 223 -5.10 23.79 6.88
C ASP A 223 -6.54 23.33 7.19
N PHE A 224 -7.20 22.73 6.22
CA PHE A 224 -8.53 22.16 6.42
C PHE A 224 -8.49 21.05 7.47
N TRP A 225 -7.58 20.07 7.30
CA TRP A 225 -7.48 18.95 8.21
C TRP A 225 -7.04 19.37 9.61
N LYS A 226 -6.11 20.33 9.72
CA LYS A 226 -5.69 20.90 11.01
C LYS A 226 -6.87 21.52 11.73
N THR A 227 -7.62 22.41 11.05
CA THR A 227 -8.80 23.07 11.61
C THR A 227 -9.86 22.05 12.01
N LEU A 228 -10.09 21.02 11.19
CA LEU A 228 -11.06 19.97 11.52
C LEU A 228 -10.68 19.23 12.81
N VAL A 229 -9.40 18.84 12.96
CA VAL A 229 -8.89 18.19 14.18
C VAL A 229 -9.04 19.10 15.40
N GLU A 230 -8.75 20.41 15.27
CA GLU A 230 -8.92 21.39 16.35
C GLU A 230 -10.40 21.51 16.77
N LEU A 231 -11.32 21.53 15.81
CA LEU A 231 -12.75 21.54 16.08
C LEU A 231 -13.22 20.26 16.78
N TYR A 232 -12.71 19.09 16.37
CA TYR A 232 -13.03 17.83 17.07
C TYR A 232 -12.56 17.87 18.51
N LYS A 233 -11.33 18.32 18.78
CA LYS A 233 -10.80 18.47 20.14
C LYS A 233 -11.60 19.46 20.97
N PHE A 234 -11.97 20.62 20.38
CA PHE A 234 -12.74 21.66 21.06
C PHE A 234 -14.10 21.14 21.54
N PHE A 235 -14.78 20.33 20.72
CA PHE A 235 -16.06 19.71 21.06
C PHE A 235 -15.92 18.37 21.78
N ASN A 236 -14.74 18.03 22.27
CA ASN A 236 -14.45 16.74 22.92
C ASN A 236 -14.94 15.54 22.09
N TYR A 237 -14.71 15.58 20.78
CA TYR A 237 -15.12 14.57 19.80
C TYR A 237 -16.64 14.33 19.69
N GLN A 238 -17.45 15.15 20.32
CA GLN A 238 -18.93 15.08 20.25
C GLN A 238 -19.45 15.84 19.03
N ARG A 239 -19.06 15.43 17.84
CA ARG A 239 -19.53 16.00 16.57
C ARG A 239 -20.03 14.90 15.68
N ILE A 240 -21.19 15.14 15.08
CA ILE A 240 -21.72 14.27 14.02
C ILE A 240 -21.11 14.70 12.69
N ASN A 241 -20.58 13.74 11.94
CA ASN A 241 -20.04 13.94 10.59
C ASN A 241 -20.93 13.22 9.58
N ILE A 242 -21.76 13.99 8.90
CA ILE A 242 -22.71 13.52 7.90
C ILE A 242 -22.54 14.34 6.61
N ASP A 243 -22.91 13.74 5.47
CA ASP A 243 -22.94 14.47 4.20
C ASP A 243 -24.07 15.52 4.20
N ARG A 244 -24.00 16.42 3.21
CA ARG A 244 -24.95 17.53 3.11
C ARG A 244 -26.37 17.04 2.85
N ASP A 245 -26.55 16.07 1.96
CA ASP A 245 -27.86 15.56 1.55
C ASP A 245 -28.57 14.91 2.72
N LEU A 246 -27.80 14.14 3.53
CA LEU A 246 -28.30 13.56 4.78
C LEU A 246 -28.73 14.64 5.78
N PHE A 247 -27.91 15.70 5.93
CA PHE A 247 -28.26 16.85 6.80
C PHE A 247 -29.52 17.56 6.30
N GLU A 248 -29.64 17.84 5.01
CA GLU A 248 -30.79 18.52 4.43
C GLU A 248 -32.10 17.71 4.62
N SER A 249 -32.03 16.38 4.41
CA SER A 249 -33.17 15.48 4.66
C SER A 249 -33.60 15.53 6.14
N PHE A 250 -32.67 15.46 7.08
CA PHE A 250 -32.98 15.59 8.51
C PHE A 250 -33.59 16.97 8.85
N ALA A 251 -33.03 18.04 8.27
CA ALA A 251 -33.51 19.41 8.53
C ALA A 251 -34.90 19.65 7.91
N ALA A 252 -35.19 19.07 6.76
CA ALA A 252 -36.52 19.09 6.13
C ALA A 252 -37.54 18.21 6.86
N GLY A 253 -37.14 17.41 7.81
CA GLY A 253 -37.97 16.42 8.48
C GLY A 253 -38.26 15.17 7.68
N GLU A 254 -37.59 15.03 6.54
CA GLU A 254 -37.64 13.87 5.67
C GLU A 254 -36.84 12.71 6.28
N TYR A 255 -37.08 11.51 5.74
CA TYR A 255 -36.35 10.34 6.15
C TYR A 255 -35.18 10.11 5.20
N PRO A 256 -33.92 10.13 5.69
CA PRO A 256 -32.77 10.04 4.80
C PRO A 256 -32.57 8.65 4.24
N ASP A 257 -32.24 8.57 2.96
CA ASP A 257 -31.82 7.33 2.32
C ASP A 257 -30.31 7.12 2.48
N ILE A 258 -29.97 6.24 3.41
CA ILE A 258 -28.55 5.83 3.64
C ILE A 258 -28.20 4.51 2.93
N MET A 259 -29.15 3.87 2.25
CA MET A 259 -28.94 2.54 1.66
C MET A 259 -27.86 2.55 0.58
N LYS A 260 -27.84 3.62 -0.20
CA LYS A 260 -26.86 3.86 -1.25
C LYS A 260 -25.40 3.78 -0.76
N TYR A 261 -25.12 4.17 0.49
CA TYR A 261 -23.77 4.03 1.06
C TYR A 261 -23.32 2.56 1.07
N PHE A 262 -24.20 1.66 1.54
CA PHE A 262 -23.88 0.24 1.66
C PHE A 262 -23.69 -0.41 0.28
N GLU A 263 -24.54 -0.07 -0.67
CA GLU A 263 -24.45 -0.58 -2.05
C GLU A 263 -23.15 -0.14 -2.74
N VAL A 264 -22.77 1.11 -2.61
CA VAL A 264 -21.50 1.63 -3.17
C VAL A 264 -20.30 0.96 -2.52
N LYS A 265 -20.33 0.77 -1.18
CA LYS A 265 -19.22 0.13 -0.45
C LYS A 265 -19.07 -1.35 -0.76
N ALA A 266 -20.18 -2.07 -0.92
CA ALA A 266 -20.17 -3.50 -1.23
C ALA A 266 -20.06 -3.79 -2.74
N GLY A 267 -20.29 -2.78 -3.60
CA GLY A 267 -20.28 -2.94 -5.07
C GLY A 267 -21.44 -3.79 -5.61
N ARG A 268 -22.54 -3.94 -4.85
CA ARG A 268 -23.73 -4.73 -5.18
C ARG A 268 -24.96 -4.21 -4.47
N GLN A 269 -26.15 -4.67 -4.87
CA GLN A 269 -27.41 -4.26 -4.26
C GLN A 269 -27.51 -4.74 -2.80
N LEU A 270 -28.21 -3.98 -1.96
CA LEU A 270 -28.24 -4.19 -0.52
C LEU A 270 -28.75 -5.60 -0.14
N HIS A 271 -29.75 -6.11 -0.84
CA HIS A 271 -30.30 -7.45 -0.59
C HIS A 271 -29.36 -8.61 -0.98
N GLU A 272 -28.30 -8.33 -1.74
CA GLU A 272 -27.26 -9.30 -2.10
C GLU A 272 -26.11 -9.34 -1.06
N ILE A 273 -26.09 -8.39 -0.11
CA ILE A 273 -25.04 -8.28 0.90
C ILE A 273 -25.36 -9.26 2.04
N PRO A 274 -24.51 -10.25 2.30
CA PRO A 274 -24.72 -11.16 3.42
C PRO A 274 -24.60 -10.42 4.75
N LEU A 275 -25.31 -10.91 5.77
CA LEU A 275 -25.33 -10.31 7.11
C LEU A 275 -23.92 -10.13 7.70
N SER A 276 -23.05 -11.11 7.49
CA SER A 276 -21.66 -11.08 7.95
C SER A 276 -20.82 -9.96 7.37
N GLU A 277 -21.21 -9.41 6.22
CA GLU A 277 -20.56 -8.25 5.59
C GLU A 277 -21.31 -6.95 5.90
N LEU A 278 -22.64 -6.98 5.96
CA LEU A 278 -23.46 -5.81 6.23
C LEU A 278 -23.24 -5.28 7.65
N ILE A 279 -23.10 -6.15 8.65
CA ILE A 279 -22.84 -5.76 10.04
C ILE A 279 -21.55 -4.92 10.21
N PRO A 280 -20.38 -5.35 9.68
CA PRO A 280 -19.17 -4.52 9.71
C PRO A 280 -19.33 -3.16 8.99
N LEU A 281 -20.03 -3.12 7.86
CA LEU A 281 -20.31 -1.87 7.15
C LEU A 281 -21.20 -0.94 7.96
N PHE A 282 -22.23 -1.50 8.60
CA PHE A 282 -23.11 -0.77 9.52
C PHE A 282 -22.29 -0.14 10.67
N LYS A 283 -21.51 -0.95 11.37
CA LYS A 283 -20.63 -0.45 12.43
C LYS A 283 -19.71 0.66 11.93
N HIS A 284 -19.09 0.45 10.78
CA HIS A 284 -18.18 1.43 10.21
C HIS A 284 -18.85 2.77 9.92
N LEU A 285 -20.01 2.78 9.28
CA LEU A 285 -20.76 4.00 8.98
C LEU A 285 -21.13 4.78 10.24
N PHE A 286 -21.83 4.10 11.18
CA PHE A 286 -22.39 4.77 12.33
C PHE A 286 -21.34 5.22 13.36
N MET A 287 -20.25 4.46 13.50
CA MET A 287 -19.11 4.86 14.33
C MET A 287 -18.32 6.01 13.71
N THR A 288 -18.06 5.97 12.39
CA THR A 288 -17.29 7.01 11.70
C THR A 288 -18.05 8.33 11.61
N SER A 289 -19.38 8.27 11.41
CA SER A 289 -20.26 9.46 11.43
C SER A 289 -20.48 10.02 12.84
N GLN A 290 -20.11 9.27 13.88
CA GLN A 290 -20.42 9.60 15.28
C GLN A 290 -21.91 9.83 15.54
N LEU A 291 -22.77 9.17 14.76
CA LEU A 291 -24.20 9.09 15.03
C LEU A 291 -24.51 8.22 16.23
N VAL A 292 -23.60 7.34 16.62
CA VAL A 292 -23.71 6.47 17.79
C VAL A 292 -22.41 6.47 18.59
N ASP A 293 -22.50 6.16 19.87
CA ASP A 293 -21.34 6.14 20.78
C ASP A 293 -20.50 4.87 20.60
N ASP A 294 -21.15 3.70 20.44
CA ASP A 294 -20.49 2.41 20.18
C ASP A 294 -21.44 1.40 19.52
N VAL A 295 -20.86 0.40 18.85
CA VAL A 295 -21.56 -0.74 18.27
C VAL A 295 -20.85 -2.04 18.68
N GLU A 296 -21.49 -2.80 19.56
CA GLU A 296 -21.05 -4.14 19.95
C GLU A 296 -21.70 -5.18 19.03
N ILE A 297 -20.90 -6.11 18.52
CA ILE A 297 -21.34 -7.15 17.60
C ILE A 297 -21.08 -8.51 18.24
N ASN A 298 -22.10 -9.37 18.24
CA ASN A 298 -21.95 -10.80 18.53
C ASN A 298 -22.33 -11.60 17.28
N THR A 299 -21.41 -12.48 16.84
CA THR A 299 -21.57 -13.35 15.68
C THR A 299 -21.54 -14.83 16.06
N GLU A 300 -21.82 -15.17 17.32
CA GLU A 300 -21.94 -16.57 17.72
C GLU A 300 -23.15 -17.21 17.03
N LYS A 301 -22.93 -18.37 16.40
CA LYS A 301 -24.00 -19.09 15.68
C LYS A 301 -25.24 -19.30 16.57
N GLY A 302 -26.36 -18.84 16.05
CA GLY A 302 -27.67 -18.95 16.72
C GLY A 302 -27.97 -17.85 17.72
N LYS A 303 -27.09 -16.83 17.86
CA LYS A 303 -27.29 -15.63 18.68
C LYS A 303 -26.61 -14.41 18.08
N GLU A 304 -26.85 -14.17 16.80
CA GLU A 304 -26.31 -12.97 16.16
C GLU A 304 -27.09 -11.75 16.57
N TYR A 305 -26.41 -10.76 17.16
CA TYR A 305 -27.02 -9.48 17.52
C TYR A 305 -26.06 -8.32 17.40
N ILE A 306 -26.64 -7.14 17.26
CA ILE A 306 -25.93 -5.86 17.32
C ILE A 306 -26.53 -5.05 18.48
N LYS A 307 -25.67 -4.54 19.36
CA LYS A 307 -26.04 -3.53 20.36
C LYS A 307 -25.49 -2.18 19.91
N VAL A 308 -26.37 -1.23 19.74
CA VAL A 308 -26.06 0.14 19.35
C VAL A 308 -26.24 1.05 20.56
N TYR A 309 -25.12 1.56 21.06
CA TYR A 309 -25.10 2.51 22.18
C TYR A 309 -25.19 3.93 21.65
N HIS A 310 -26.10 4.74 22.22
CA HIS A 310 -26.30 6.12 21.80
C HIS A 310 -26.76 6.98 22.98
N ASN A 311 -26.57 8.29 22.90
CA ASN A 311 -26.94 9.22 23.96
C ASN A 311 -27.96 10.27 23.47
N TYR A 312 -28.98 9.81 22.73
CA TYR A 312 -30.05 10.71 22.31
C TYR A 312 -30.99 11.09 23.47
N SER A 313 -31.11 12.39 23.72
CA SER A 313 -31.98 12.91 24.77
C SER A 313 -33.46 13.00 24.35
N SER A 314 -33.75 13.09 23.06
CA SER A 314 -35.08 13.21 22.49
C SER A 314 -35.65 11.86 22.07
N GLU A 315 -36.83 11.49 22.60
CA GLU A 315 -37.53 10.27 22.19
C GLU A 315 -37.86 10.24 20.69
N LYS A 316 -38.19 11.41 20.10
CA LYS A 316 -38.45 11.51 18.66
C LYS A 316 -37.20 11.23 17.84
N VAL A 317 -36.02 11.70 18.27
CA VAL A 317 -34.75 11.39 17.63
C VAL A 317 -34.44 9.91 17.77
N ASN A 318 -34.59 9.38 18.98
CA ASN A 318 -34.37 7.96 19.24
C ASN A 318 -35.22 7.07 18.33
N ALA A 319 -36.54 7.34 18.24
CA ALA A 319 -37.43 6.58 17.36
C ALA A 319 -37.01 6.66 15.88
N LYS A 320 -36.61 7.85 15.39
CA LYS A 320 -36.07 7.99 14.00
C LYS A 320 -34.79 7.20 13.80
N MET A 321 -33.88 7.20 14.77
CA MET A 321 -32.61 6.46 14.65
C MET A 321 -32.82 4.96 14.71
N VAL A 322 -33.70 4.46 15.59
CA VAL A 322 -34.06 3.03 15.64
C VAL A 322 -34.65 2.57 14.31
N ARG A 323 -35.52 3.40 13.72
CA ARG A 323 -36.06 3.12 12.39
C ARG A 323 -34.93 3.09 11.33
N LEU A 324 -34.02 4.08 11.35
CA LEU A 324 -32.88 4.15 10.42
C LEU A 324 -32.01 2.90 10.51
N PHE A 325 -31.69 2.44 11.72
CA PHE A 325 -30.92 1.20 11.93
C PHE A 325 -31.68 -0.01 11.38
N SER A 326 -32.98 -0.09 11.66
CA SER A 326 -33.82 -1.21 11.24
C SER A 326 -33.96 -1.29 9.71
N ASP A 327 -34.11 -0.14 9.06
CA ASP A 327 -34.34 -0.10 7.60
C ASP A 327 -33.14 -0.60 6.80
N VAL A 328 -31.90 -0.43 7.31
CA VAL A 328 -30.70 -1.02 6.68
C VAL A 328 -30.84 -2.53 6.53
N PHE A 329 -31.23 -3.21 7.61
CA PHE A 329 -31.33 -4.68 7.60
C PHE A 329 -32.63 -5.17 6.94
N ARG A 330 -33.72 -4.41 7.00
CA ARG A 330 -34.95 -4.74 6.23
C ARG A 330 -34.73 -4.66 4.74
N ALA A 331 -34.05 -3.61 4.27
CA ALA A 331 -33.71 -3.47 2.84
C ALA A 331 -32.72 -4.57 2.38
N GLY A 332 -31.90 -5.11 3.29
CA GLY A 332 -31.10 -6.32 3.06
C GLY A 332 -31.84 -7.63 3.16
N TRP A 333 -33.17 -7.62 3.38
CA TRP A 333 -34.02 -8.79 3.56
C TRP A 333 -33.64 -9.69 4.73
N HIS A 334 -33.00 -9.12 5.75
CA HIS A 334 -32.65 -9.85 6.97
C HIS A 334 -33.81 -9.81 7.97
N SER A 335 -34.10 -10.97 8.57
CA SER A 335 -35.12 -11.11 9.63
C SER A 335 -34.48 -10.82 10.98
N PHE A 336 -35.09 -9.94 11.77
CA PHE A 336 -34.57 -9.54 13.09
C PHE A 336 -35.69 -8.99 13.98
N SER A 337 -35.46 -9.04 15.28
CA SER A 337 -36.26 -8.32 16.29
C SER A 337 -35.51 -7.08 16.78
N VAL A 338 -36.26 -6.07 17.26
CA VAL A 338 -35.68 -4.81 17.77
C VAL A 338 -36.13 -4.58 19.19
N THR A 339 -35.19 -4.39 20.08
CA THR A 339 -35.44 -3.93 21.45
C THR A 339 -34.78 -2.59 21.63
N SER A 340 -35.60 -1.54 21.95
CA SER A 340 -35.11 -0.19 22.21
C SER A 340 -35.24 0.15 23.68
N LEU A 341 -34.11 0.51 24.28
CA LEU A 341 -33.99 0.99 25.66
C LEU A 341 -33.42 2.41 25.65
N LYS A 342 -33.46 3.08 26.82
CA LYS A 342 -32.82 4.41 26.92
C LYS A 342 -31.31 4.29 26.70
N GLY A 343 -30.83 4.86 25.61
CA GLY A 343 -29.39 4.84 25.26
C GLY A 343 -28.86 3.52 24.64
N LEU A 344 -29.74 2.56 24.32
CA LEU A 344 -29.36 1.30 23.76
C LEU A 344 -30.43 0.75 22.81
N THR A 345 -30.05 0.40 21.61
CA THR A 345 -30.88 -0.36 20.67
C THR A 345 -30.25 -1.71 20.39
N ILE A 346 -31.01 -2.77 20.50
CA ILE A 346 -30.55 -4.13 20.23
C ILE A 346 -31.31 -4.66 19.00
N LEU A 347 -30.56 -5.15 18.01
CA LEU A 347 -31.09 -5.85 16.84
C LEU A 347 -30.63 -7.30 16.95
N GLU A 348 -31.56 -8.23 17.14
CA GLU A 348 -31.30 -9.66 17.24
C GLU A 348 -31.75 -10.33 15.95
N PHE A 349 -30.80 -10.98 15.26
CA PHE A 349 -31.04 -11.63 13.96
C PHE A 349 -31.48 -13.08 14.17
N ASN A 350 -32.55 -13.44 13.49
CA ASN A 350 -33.10 -14.79 13.55
C ASN A 350 -32.40 -15.66 12.50
N ASP A 351 -32.00 -16.86 12.88
CA ASP A 351 -31.46 -17.84 11.95
C ASP A 351 -32.59 -18.32 11.01
N PRO A 352 -32.46 -18.18 9.69
CA PRO A 352 -33.51 -18.59 8.74
C PRO A 352 -33.82 -20.10 8.76
N GLU A 353 -33.01 -20.92 9.39
CA GLU A 353 -33.30 -22.34 9.57
C GLU A 353 -34.32 -22.61 10.68
N VAL A 354 -34.44 -21.73 11.67
CA VAL A 354 -35.39 -21.90 12.80
C VAL A 354 -36.82 -21.47 12.43
N GLU A 355 -36.98 -20.54 11.49
CA GLU A 355 -38.32 -20.11 11.04
C GLU A 355 -39.06 -21.13 10.20
N LYS A 356 -38.36 -22.08 9.54
CA LYS A 356 -39.05 -23.13 8.77
C LYS A 356 -39.76 -24.17 9.61
N GLU A 357 -39.40 -24.30 10.87
CA GLU A 357 -40.07 -25.25 11.82
C GLU A 357 -41.25 -24.59 12.56
N SER A 358 -41.35 -23.27 12.62
CA SER A 358 -42.40 -22.56 13.36
C SER A 358 -43.51 -21.94 12.52
N SER A 359 -43.37 -21.84 11.18
CA SER A 359 -44.35 -21.22 10.28
C SER A 359 -45.39 -22.22 9.74
N GLY A 360 -46.10 -22.83 10.64
CA GLY A 360 -47.37 -23.53 10.33
C GLY A 360 -48.62 -22.66 10.42
N LEU A 361 -48.48 -21.31 10.52
CA LEU A 361 -49.63 -20.40 10.62
C LEU A 361 -49.59 -19.35 9.48
N PRO A 362 -50.79 -19.08 8.86
CA PRO A 362 -50.85 -18.16 7.74
C PRO A 362 -50.65 -16.69 8.18
N TYR A 363 -50.02 -15.91 7.33
CA TYR A 363 -49.81 -14.47 7.47
C TYR A 363 -51.11 -13.72 7.83
N PRO A 364 -51.11 -12.83 8.80
CA PRO A 364 -52.21 -11.89 8.96
C PRO A 364 -52.07 -10.78 7.91
N SER A 365 -53.15 -10.60 7.16
CA SER A 365 -53.33 -9.54 6.20
C SER A 365 -53.20 -8.15 6.84
N ASP A 366 -52.58 -7.20 6.11
CA ASP A 366 -52.57 -5.78 6.37
C ASP A 366 -53.99 -5.23 6.67
N GLU A 367 -54.28 -4.92 7.91
CA GLU A 367 -55.32 -3.99 8.26
C GLU A 367 -54.87 -3.08 9.42
N GLY A 368 -54.66 -1.85 9.06
CA GLY A 368 -54.99 -0.67 9.82
C GLY A 368 -54.30 -0.43 11.17
N VAL A 369 -53.29 0.45 11.18
CA VAL A 369 -53.18 1.41 12.31
C VAL A 369 -53.08 2.82 11.71
N GLU A 370 -54.23 3.51 11.69
CA GLU A 370 -54.31 4.98 11.75
C GLU A 370 -53.79 5.45 13.11
N LEU A 371 -52.96 6.46 13.07
CA LEU A 371 -52.69 7.61 13.94
C LEU A 371 -51.19 7.86 14.07
#